data_6a29cbf8d3c2fe2e83c83a2d8da22c8e
#
_entry.id   6a29cbf8d3c2fe2e83c83a2d8da22c8e
#
_cell.length_a   1.000
_cell.length_b   1.000
_cell.length_c   1.000
_cell.angle_alpha   90.00
_cell.angle_beta   90.00
_cell.angle_gamma   90.00
#
_symmetry.space_group_name_H-M   'P 1'
#
loop_
_entity.id
_entity.type
_entity.pdbx_description
1 polymer ?
#
loop_
_entity_poly.entity_id
_entity_poly.type
_entity_poly.pdbx_seq_one_letter_code
_entity_poly.pdbx_strand_id
1 'polypeptide(L)'
;MVLSPTLPTVVSAQALIGVAAAIFPPAIAAITLGIVGYNKLDHRIGRNEAFNHAGNVAAAALAGTIGHFVAREGIFVLVAVMAIASAISLLQIRNRDIDPDLARAAKDRQDEEGQEKRSHISGIGQILRDRRILIFAVSAVLFHFANAAMLPLVGQRLADGKATGASLYMSACIIVAQLVMIPVSAWAGSLAHAGRKPVFLLGFAILPIRGVLYTFSDNPFFLVSVQILDGIGAGIFGVLSVLIVADLTKGTGRFNLTQGAISTAVGIGASLSNLLTGFVVQEAGYNAGFLTLAAIATVALACFWLLMPETNSLQQERMGRSLVG
;
A
#
# COMPACT_ATOMS: atom_id res chain seq x y z
N MET A 1 -6.66 -24.89 -9.22
CA MET A 1 -7.54 -24.12 -10.12
C MET A 1 -7.51 -24.70 -11.55
N VAL A 2 -6.36 -24.89 -12.20
CA VAL A 2 -6.30 -25.39 -13.59
C VAL A 2 -6.89 -26.80 -13.73
N LEU A 3 -6.58 -27.69 -12.79
CA LEU A 3 -6.97 -29.10 -12.84
C LEU A 3 -8.39 -29.39 -12.34
N SER A 4 -8.96 -28.53 -11.53
CA SER A 4 -10.30 -28.71 -10.97
C SER A 4 -10.89 -27.37 -10.50
N PRO A 5 -11.62 -26.63 -11.38
CA PRO A 5 -12.18 -25.31 -11.05
C PRO A 5 -13.50 -25.44 -10.24
N THR A 6 -13.47 -26.16 -9.12
CA THR A 6 -14.62 -26.26 -8.22
C THR A 6 -14.64 -25.10 -7.22
N LEU A 7 -15.82 -24.72 -6.71
CA LEU A 7 -15.94 -23.65 -5.73
C LEU A 7 -15.00 -23.82 -4.51
N PRO A 8 -14.90 -25.02 -3.88
CA PRO A 8 -13.98 -25.23 -2.77
C PRO A 8 -12.51 -25.00 -3.14
N THR A 9 -12.06 -25.44 -4.34
CA THR A 9 -10.67 -25.23 -4.77
C THR A 9 -10.37 -23.77 -5.04
N VAL A 10 -11.32 -23.00 -5.58
CA VAL A 10 -11.19 -21.57 -5.80
C VAL A 10 -11.12 -20.84 -4.46
N VAL A 11 -12.03 -21.13 -3.54
CA VAL A 11 -12.06 -20.49 -2.20
C VAL A 11 -10.78 -20.82 -1.42
N SER A 12 -10.32 -22.08 -1.41
CA SER A 12 -9.08 -22.44 -0.73
C SER A 12 -7.85 -21.76 -1.31
N ALA A 13 -7.77 -21.66 -2.63
CA ALA A 13 -6.67 -20.95 -3.29
C ALA A 13 -6.69 -19.45 -2.99
N GLN A 14 -7.85 -18.81 -2.97
CA GLN A 14 -7.99 -17.40 -2.59
C GLN A 14 -7.62 -17.17 -1.12
N ALA A 15 -8.00 -18.08 -0.21
CA ALA A 15 -7.59 -18.02 1.18
C ALA A 15 -6.07 -18.09 1.34
N LEU A 16 -5.40 -19.00 0.63
CA LEU A 16 -3.93 -19.10 0.64
C LEU A 16 -3.25 -17.84 0.07
N ILE A 17 -3.78 -17.29 -1.02
CA ILE A 17 -3.30 -16.01 -1.58
C ILE A 17 -3.47 -14.90 -0.56
N GLY A 18 -4.61 -14.83 0.14
CA GLY A 18 -4.87 -13.85 1.19
C GLY A 18 -3.88 -13.95 2.35
N VAL A 19 -3.57 -15.18 2.81
CA VAL A 19 -2.55 -15.40 3.85
C VAL A 19 -1.17 -14.93 3.38
N ALA A 20 -0.77 -15.27 2.16
CA ALA A 20 0.50 -14.82 1.59
C ALA A 20 0.57 -13.29 1.49
N ALA A 21 -0.49 -12.65 0.99
CA ALA A 21 -0.60 -11.20 0.88
C ALA A 21 -0.53 -10.49 2.24
N ALA A 22 -0.98 -11.13 3.31
CA ALA A 22 -0.91 -10.58 4.66
C ALA A 22 0.50 -10.69 5.28
N ILE A 23 1.28 -11.70 4.92
CA ILE A 23 2.58 -12.01 5.52
C ILE A 23 3.74 -11.33 4.77
N PHE A 24 3.73 -11.33 3.43
CA PHE A 24 4.87 -10.86 2.64
C PHE A 24 5.23 -9.40 2.88
N PRO A 25 4.31 -8.42 2.84
CA PRO A 25 4.68 -7.02 3.00
C PRO A 25 5.34 -6.71 4.36
N PRO A 26 4.80 -7.15 5.51
CA PRO A 26 5.45 -6.96 6.80
C PRO A 26 6.84 -7.63 6.88
N ALA A 27 6.97 -8.84 6.34
CA ALA A 27 8.23 -9.58 6.36
C ALA A 27 9.31 -8.89 5.51
N ILE A 28 8.98 -8.44 4.30
CA ILE A 28 9.89 -7.71 3.42
C ILE A 28 10.31 -6.38 4.07
N ALA A 29 9.38 -5.65 4.68
CA ALA A 29 9.66 -4.41 5.37
C ALA A 29 10.64 -4.63 6.55
N ALA A 30 10.43 -5.68 7.35
CA ALA A 30 11.28 -6.04 8.46
C ALA A 30 12.70 -6.46 8.03
N ILE A 31 12.80 -7.33 7.02
CA ILE A 31 14.08 -7.73 6.44
C ILE A 31 14.81 -6.48 5.90
N THR A 32 14.10 -5.60 5.23
CA THR A 32 14.68 -4.36 4.72
C THR A 32 15.24 -3.50 5.84
N LEU A 33 14.47 -3.28 6.92
CA LEU A 33 14.94 -2.54 8.09
C LEU A 33 16.15 -3.21 8.74
N GLY A 34 16.13 -4.53 8.90
CA GLY A 34 17.23 -5.29 9.48
C GLY A 34 18.54 -5.26 8.67
N ILE A 35 18.44 -5.07 7.34
CA ILE A 35 19.63 -4.99 6.47
C ILE A 35 20.20 -3.57 6.41
N VAL A 36 19.33 -2.54 6.25
CA VAL A 36 19.82 -1.18 5.94
C VAL A 36 19.81 -0.22 7.13
N GLY A 37 19.11 -0.56 8.21
CA GLY A 37 18.89 0.32 9.34
C GLY A 37 18.04 1.55 9.00
N TYR A 38 17.74 2.38 10.02
CA TYR A 38 16.87 3.56 9.86
C TYR A 38 17.43 4.62 8.90
N ASN A 39 18.75 4.83 8.89
CA ASN A 39 19.38 5.91 8.11
C ASN A 39 19.22 5.75 6.59
N LYS A 40 19.06 4.54 6.09
CA LYS A 40 18.91 4.23 4.66
C LYS A 40 17.52 3.69 4.31
N LEU A 41 16.63 3.58 5.31
CA LEU A 41 15.33 2.94 5.16
C LEU A 41 14.47 3.66 4.12
N ASP A 42 14.40 4.98 4.18
CA ASP A 42 13.56 5.81 3.32
C ASP A 42 13.82 5.54 1.84
N HIS A 43 15.09 5.67 1.45
CA HIS A 43 15.51 5.43 0.07
C HIS A 43 15.32 3.96 -0.33
N ARG A 44 15.58 3.02 0.59
CA ARG A 44 15.47 1.59 0.30
C ARG A 44 14.02 1.16 0.11
N ILE A 45 13.09 1.62 0.95
CA ILE A 45 11.67 1.32 0.81
C ILE A 45 11.12 1.93 -0.49
N GLY A 46 11.42 3.20 -0.79
CA GLY A 46 11.00 3.81 -2.05
C GLY A 46 11.49 3.03 -3.28
N ARG A 47 12.73 2.56 -3.24
CA ARG A 47 13.31 1.75 -4.31
C ARG A 47 12.70 0.35 -4.39
N ASN A 48 12.43 -0.31 -3.26
CA ASN A 48 11.77 -1.60 -3.23
C ASN A 48 10.36 -1.51 -3.84
N GLU A 49 9.58 -0.47 -3.49
CA GLU A 49 8.26 -0.25 -4.06
C GLU A 49 8.31 0.06 -5.55
N ALA A 50 9.30 0.85 -6.00
CA ALA A 50 9.49 1.08 -7.44
C ALA A 50 9.74 -0.24 -8.21
N PHE A 51 10.57 -1.13 -7.67
CA PHE A 51 10.79 -2.46 -8.26
C PHE A 51 9.55 -3.37 -8.16
N ASN A 52 8.78 -3.29 -7.09
CA ASN A 52 7.50 -3.99 -6.94
C ASN A 52 6.54 -3.60 -8.07
N HIS A 53 6.35 -2.30 -8.31
CA HIS A 53 5.48 -1.82 -9.39
C HIS A 53 6.02 -2.16 -10.79
N ALA A 54 7.33 -2.07 -11.00
CA ALA A 54 7.96 -2.51 -12.25
C ALA A 54 7.74 -4.02 -12.50
N GLY A 55 7.84 -4.84 -11.45
CA GLY A 55 7.52 -6.27 -11.50
C GLY A 55 6.06 -6.52 -11.86
N ASN A 56 5.13 -5.74 -11.30
CA ASN A 56 3.70 -5.84 -11.62
C ASN A 56 3.43 -5.52 -13.11
N VAL A 57 4.07 -4.48 -13.66
CA VAL A 57 3.96 -4.15 -15.09
C VAL A 57 4.50 -5.29 -15.95
N ALA A 58 5.70 -5.80 -15.63
CA ALA A 58 6.31 -6.92 -16.35
C ALA A 58 5.45 -8.18 -16.28
N ALA A 59 4.92 -8.52 -15.10
CA ALA A 59 4.04 -9.67 -14.91
C ALA A 59 2.75 -9.55 -15.75
N ALA A 60 2.12 -8.36 -15.74
CA ALA A 60 0.91 -8.10 -16.52
C ALA A 60 1.17 -8.19 -18.02
N ALA A 61 2.29 -7.62 -18.51
CA ALA A 61 2.67 -7.70 -19.91
C ALA A 61 2.95 -9.14 -20.36
N LEU A 62 3.72 -9.90 -19.57
CA LEU A 62 4.02 -11.30 -19.86
C LEU A 62 2.76 -12.17 -19.83
N ALA A 63 1.89 -12.00 -18.81
CA ALA A 63 0.64 -12.73 -18.69
C ALA A 63 -0.30 -12.44 -19.87
N GLY A 64 -0.42 -11.17 -20.26
CA GLY A 64 -1.20 -10.76 -21.43
C GLY A 64 -0.69 -11.38 -22.73
N THR A 65 0.62 -11.34 -22.94
CA THR A 65 1.27 -11.91 -24.13
C THR A 65 1.08 -13.43 -24.19
N ILE A 66 1.36 -14.14 -23.10
CA ILE A 66 1.21 -15.60 -23.02
C ILE A 66 -0.26 -16.01 -23.19
N GLY A 67 -1.18 -15.31 -22.51
CA GLY A 67 -2.61 -15.59 -22.58
C GLY A 67 -3.20 -15.36 -23.97
N HIS A 68 -2.64 -14.43 -24.75
CA HIS A 68 -3.09 -14.11 -26.10
C HIS A 68 -2.46 -15.02 -27.19
N PHE A 69 -1.14 -15.20 -27.14
CA PHE A 69 -0.40 -15.86 -28.21
C PHE A 69 -0.12 -17.36 -27.98
N VAL A 70 -0.21 -17.85 -26.74
CA VAL A 70 0.10 -19.24 -26.41
C VAL A 70 -1.14 -19.97 -25.92
N ALA A 71 -1.55 -19.76 -24.67
CA ALA A 71 -2.75 -20.32 -24.06
C ALA A 71 -3.04 -19.63 -22.73
N ARG A 72 -4.32 -19.58 -22.33
CA ARG A 72 -4.71 -19.01 -21.04
C ARG A 72 -4.11 -19.78 -19.85
N GLU A 73 -3.94 -21.08 -19.99
CA GLU A 73 -3.30 -21.97 -19.00
C GLU A 73 -1.83 -21.64 -18.79
N GLY A 74 -1.16 -21.07 -19.80
CA GLY A 74 0.23 -20.63 -19.74
C GLY A 74 0.47 -19.53 -18.70
N ILE A 75 -0.55 -18.75 -18.35
CA ILE A 75 -0.47 -17.74 -17.29
C ILE A 75 -0.15 -18.40 -15.94
N PHE A 76 -0.73 -19.56 -15.64
CA PHE A 76 -0.46 -20.28 -14.38
C PHE A 76 0.97 -20.83 -14.33
N VAL A 77 1.51 -21.27 -15.49
CA VAL A 77 2.91 -21.67 -15.60
C VAL A 77 3.82 -20.46 -15.35
N LEU A 78 3.51 -19.31 -15.94
CA LEU A 78 4.24 -18.07 -15.69
C LEU A 78 4.27 -17.72 -14.20
N VAL A 79 3.13 -17.76 -13.52
CA VAL A 79 3.04 -17.48 -12.08
C VAL A 79 3.91 -18.46 -11.28
N ALA A 80 3.89 -19.76 -11.62
CA ALA A 80 4.73 -20.75 -10.96
C ALA A 80 6.23 -20.47 -11.16
N VAL A 81 6.64 -20.13 -12.39
CA VAL A 81 8.04 -19.77 -12.70
C VAL A 81 8.47 -18.52 -11.94
N MET A 82 7.63 -17.48 -11.90
CA MET A 82 7.91 -16.26 -11.13
C MET A 82 8.00 -16.52 -9.64
N ALA A 83 7.14 -17.39 -9.08
CA ALA A 83 7.20 -17.79 -7.68
C ALA A 83 8.50 -18.52 -7.33
N ILE A 84 8.95 -19.44 -8.20
CA ILE A 84 10.24 -20.14 -8.05
C ILE A 84 11.39 -19.15 -8.11
N ALA A 85 11.41 -18.24 -9.09
CA ALA A 85 12.43 -17.21 -9.22
C ALA A 85 12.48 -16.29 -7.98
N SER A 86 11.31 -15.92 -7.43
CA SER A 86 11.21 -15.15 -6.18
C SER A 86 11.77 -15.93 -5.00
N ALA A 87 11.45 -17.22 -4.87
CA ALA A 87 11.98 -18.07 -3.81
C ALA A 87 13.52 -18.20 -3.90
N ILE A 88 14.07 -18.42 -5.10
CA ILE A 88 15.52 -18.47 -5.33
C ILE A 88 16.17 -17.13 -4.94
N SER A 89 15.55 -16.01 -5.31
CA SER A 89 16.06 -14.68 -4.97
C SER A 89 16.06 -14.44 -3.45
N LEU A 90 15.03 -14.90 -2.76
CA LEU A 90 14.92 -14.80 -1.30
C LEU A 90 16.00 -15.63 -0.60
N LEU A 91 16.30 -16.82 -1.10
CA LEU A 91 17.37 -17.70 -0.54
C LEU A 91 18.79 -17.12 -0.68
N GLN A 92 18.99 -16.11 -1.54
CA GLN A 92 20.26 -15.41 -1.64
C GLN A 92 20.51 -14.40 -0.50
N ILE A 93 19.44 -14.03 0.22
CA ILE A 93 19.55 -13.15 1.40
C ILE A 93 20.15 -13.99 2.55
N ARG A 94 21.32 -13.60 3.02
CA ARG A 94 22.01 -14.33 4.08
C ARG A 94 21.48 -13.88 5.44
N ASN A 95 21.13 -14.82 6.31
CA ASN A 95 20.63 -14.50 7.65
C ASN A 95 21.61 -13.62 8.46
N ARG A 96 22.91 -13.75 8.22
CA ARG A 96 23.95 -12.92 8.88
C ARG A 96 23.93 -11.44 8.49
N ASP A 97 23.29 -11.11 7.36
CA ASP A 97 23.20 -9.74 6.86
C ASP A 97 21.97 -9.02 7.44
N ILE A 98 21.12 -9.73 8.19
CA ILE A 98 19.92 -9.22 8.83
C ILE A 98 20.19 -9.06 10.32
N ASP A 99 20.18 -7.84 10.83
CA ASP A 99 20.16 -7.57 12.26
C ASP A 99 18.74 -7.86 12.81
N PRO A 100 18.57 -8.86 13.70
CA PRO A 100 17.25 -9.26 14.18
C PRO A 100 16.61 -8.21 15.11
N ASP A 101 17.40 -7.40 15.78
CA ASP A 101 16.92 -6.36 16.68
C ASP A 101 16.42 -5.15 15.88
N LEU A 102 17.18 -4.74 14.86
CA LEU A 102 16.72 -3.72 13.92
C LEU A 102 15.48 -4.18 13.14
N ALA A 103 15.43 -5.43 12.67
CA ALA A 103 14.28 -5.97 11.94
C ALA A 103 12.98 -5.93 12.75
N ARG A 104 13.08 -5.96 14.07
CA ARG A 104 11.94 -5.82 15.01
C ARG A 104 11.70 -4.38 15.44
N ALA A 105 12.56 -3.45 15.05
CA ALA A 105 12.65 -2.11 15.59
C ALA A 105 12.87 -2.10 17.11
N ALA A 106 13.62 -3.07 17.63
CA ALA A 106 14.16 -3.06 18.98
C ALA A 106 15.27 -1.99 19.08
N LYS A 107 15.68 -1.65 20.29
CA LYS A 107 16.60 -0.56 20.61
C LYS A 107 17.82 -0.51 19.68
N ASP A 108 18.14 0.67 19.16
CA ASP A 108 19.35 0.90 18.38
C ASP A 108 20.58 0.70 19.30
N ARG A 109 21.58 -0.11 18.88
CA ARG A 109 22.77 -0.44 19.67
C ARG A 109 23.63 0.77 20.08
N GLN A 110 23.36 1.94 19.50
CA GLN A 110 24.08 3.18 19.85
C GLN A 110 23.68 3.80 21.18
N ASP A 111 22.60 3.29 21.84
CA ASP A 111 22.14 3.78 23.14
C ASP A 111 22.54 2.85 24.31
N GLU A 112 23.42 1.86 24.09
CA GLU A 112 23.84 0.88 25.09
C GLU A 112 25.05 1.33 25.91
N GLU A 113 24.94 2.44 26.63
CA GLU A 113 25.67 2.57 27.93
C GLU A 113 24.61 2.60 29.05
N GLY A 114 24.31 1.40 29.54
CA GLY A 114 23.67 1.18 30.83
C GLY A 114 22.16 1.01 30.84
N GLN A 115 21.64 -0.15 30.43
CA GLN A 115 20.60 -0.95 31.10
C GLN A 115 20.05 -2.03 30.17
N GLU A 116 20.38 -3.28 30.38
CA GLU A 116 19.64 -4.44 29.88
C GLU A 116 18.20 -4.43 30.44
N LYS A 117 17.27 -3.73 29.79
CA LYS A 117 15.86 -4.05 29.90
C LYS A 117 15.47 -4.87 28.68
N ARG A 118 15.39 -6.21 28.87
CA ARG A 118 14.68 -7.10 27.93
C ARG A 118 13.35 -6.44 27.57
N SER A 119 13.20 -6.02 26.33
CA SER A 119 11.93 -5.51 25.84
C SER A 119 10.94 -6.67 25.91
N HIS A 120 10.08 -6.68 26.91
CA HIS A 120 8.92 -7.57 26.92
C HIS A 120 8.14 -7.32 25.64
N ILE A 121 7.99 -8.35 24.81
CA ILE A 121 7.08 -8.36 23.67
C ILE A 121 5.68 -8.10 24.23
N SER A 122 5.30 -6.85 24.27
CA SER A 122 4.01 -6.45 24.78
C SER A 122 2.99 -6.58 23.64
N GLY A 123 1.96 -7.37 23.89
CA GLY A 123 0.97 -7.79 22.93
C GLY A 123 0.14 -6.66 22.28
N ILE A 124 -0.79 -7.05 21.41
CA ILE A 124 -1.75 -6.21 20.67
C ILE A 124 -2.39 -5.12 21.54
N GLY A 125 -2.63 -5.39 22.84
CA GLY A 125 -3.20 -4.40 23.77
C GLY A 125 -2.39 -3.12 23.94
N GLN A 126 -1.08 -3.13 23.73
CA GLN A 126 -0.27 -1.91 23.81
C GLN A 126 -0.26 -1.13 22.49
N ILE A 127 -0.38 -1.81 21.34
CA ILE A 127 -0.59 -1.14 20.03
C ILE A 127 -1.91 -0.36 20.08
N LEU A 128 -2.97 -0.97 20.61
CA LEU A 128 -4.29 -0.33 20.77
C LEU A 128 -4.34 0.80 21.79
N ARG A 129 -3.31 0.97 22.63
CA ARG A 129 -3.18 2.09 23.58
C ARG A 129 -2.35 3.25 23.01
N ASP A 130 -1.56 3.01 21.96
CA ASP A 130 -0.79 4.08 21.33
C ASP A 130 -1.70 4.91 20.41
N ARG A 131 -2.00 6.13 20.87
CA ARG A 131 -2.87 7.06 20.13
C ARG A 131 -2.38 7.36 18.72
N ARG A 132 -1.06 7.41 18.50
CA ARG A 132 -0.47 7.72 17.17
C ARG A 132 -0.69 6.55 16.22
N ILE A 133 -0.50 5.33 16.69
CA ILE A 133 -0.75 4.11 15.91
C ILE A 133 -2.24 3.99 15.58
N LEU A 134 -3.14 4.29 16.53
CA LEU A 134 -4.59 4.28 16.29
C LEU A 134 -5.02 5.33 15.26
N ILE A 135 -4.52 6.56 15.37
CA ILE A 135 -4.81 7.61 14.38
C ILE A 135 -4.34 7.18 13.01
N PHE A 136 -3.14 6.61 12.92
CA PHE A 136 -2.60 6.12 11.66
C PHE A 136 -3.44 4.96 11.10
N ALA A 137 -3.82 3.99 11.93
CA ALA A 137 -4.67 2.86 11.53
C ALA A 137 -6.03 3.33 11.00
N VAL A 138 -6.70 4.25 11.70
CA VAL A 138 -7.97 4.84 11.25
C VAL A 138 -7.80 5.59 9.92
N SER A 139 -6.71 6.37 9.79
CA SER A 139 -6.41 7.06 8.54
C SER A 139 -6.16 6.08 7.38
N ALA A 140 -5.48 4.95 7.63
CA ALA A 140 -5.26 3.89 6.64
C ALA A 140 -6.57 3.18 6.24
N VAL A 141 -7.45 2.90 7.22
CA VAL A 141 -8.81 2.37 6.93
C VAL A 141 -9.57 3.32 6.02
N LEU A 142 -9.65 4.61 6.38
CA LEU A 142 -10.40 5.61 5.63
C LEU A 142 -9.82 5.83 4.22
N PHE A 143 -8.47 5.86 4.11
CA PHE A 143 -7.80 5.96 2.81
C PHE A 143 -8.18 4.81 1.88
N HIS A 144 -8.09 3.56 2.36
CA HIS A 144 -8.42 2.39 1.53
C HIS A 144 -9.92 2.22 1.35
N PHE A 145 -10.72 2.66 2.32
CA PHE A 145 -12.16 2.74 2.15
C PHE A 145 -12.55 3.71 1.02
N ALA A 146 -11.86 4.84 0.91
CA ALA A 146 -12.09 5.77 -0.20
C ALA A 146 -11.53 5.25 -1.54
N ASN A 147 -10.42 4.51 -1.51
CA ASN A 147 -9.64 4.16 -2.69
C ASN A 147 -10.10 2.87 -3.40
N ALA A 148 -10.38 1.80 -2.64
CA ALA A 148 -10.40 0.44 -3.17
C ALA A 148 -11.53 0.19 -4.19
N ALA A 149 -12.71 0.80 -4.04
CA ALA A 149 -13.81 0.62 -4.97
C ALA A 149 -13.71 1.49 -6.23
N MET A 150 -12.85 2.53 -6.27
CA MET A 150 -12.81 3.45 -7.41
C MET A 150 -12.46 2.75 -8.73
N LEU A 151 -11.42 1.89 -8.72
CA LEU A 151 -11.03 1.17 -9.94
C LEU A 151 -12.07 0.13 -10.41
N PRO A 152 -12.63 -0.74 -9.54
CA PRO A 152 -13.77 -1.58 -9.90
C PRO A 152 -14.96 -0.82 -10.48
N LEU A 153 -15.32 0.33 -9.91
CA LEU A 153 -16.40 1.17 -10.42
C LEU A 153 -16.13 1.71 -11.82
N VAL A 154 -14.90 2.15 -12.09
CA VAL A 154 -14.50 2.56 -13.45
C VAL A 154 -14.68 1.39 -14.43
N GLY A 155 -14.27 0.18 -14.04
CA GLY A 155 -14.43 -1.02 -14.85
C GLY A 155 -15.90 -1.34 -15.14
N GLN A 156 -16.77 -1.26 -14.13
CA GLN A 156 -18.22 -1.47 -14.27
C GLN A 156 -18.84 -0.40 -15.18
N ARG A 157 -18.53 0.88 -14.95
CA ARG A 157 -19.02 2.00 -15.77
C ARG A 157 -18.63 1.87 -17.25
N LEU A 158 -17.39 1.43 -17.53
CA LEU A 158 -16.92 1.14 -18.89
C LEU A 158 -17.70 -0.01 -19.53
N ALA A 159 -18.02 -1.06 -18.77
CA ALA A 159 -18.77 -2.21 -19.24
C ALA A 159 -20.23 -1.86 -19.52
N ASP A 160 -20.90 -1.14 -18.61
CA ASP A 160 -22.31 -0.71 -18.74
C ASP A 160 -22.50 0.29 -19.89
N GLY A 161 -21.53 1.16 -20.10
CA GLY A 161 -21.48 2.10 -21.23
C GLY A 161 -21.29 1.43 -22.60
N LYS A 162 -21.20 0.08 -22.64
CA LYS A 162 -20.96 -0.71 -23.85
C LYS A 162 -19.74 -0.24 -24.64
N ALA A 163 -18.74 0.28 -23.94
CA ALA A 163 -17.47 0.68 -24.55
C ALA A 163 -16.85 -0.53 -25.27
N THR A 164 -16.73 -0.48 -26.59
CA THR A 164 -16.00 -1.49 -27.34
C THR A 164 -14.59 -1.58 -26.77
N GLY A 165 -14.19 -2.74 -26.23
CA GLY A 165 -12.88 -2.91 -25.61
C GLY A 165 -12.81 -2.50 -24.13
N ALA A 166 -13.91 -2.55 -23.34
CA ALA A 166 -13.92 -2.22 -21.91
C ALA A 166 -12.81 -2.93 -21.12
N SER A 167 -12.51 -4.19 -21.44
CA SER A 167 -11.40 -4.94 -20.83
C SER A 167 -10.01 -4.35 -21.16
N LEU A 168 -9.85 -3.80 -22.36
CA LEU A 168 -8.61 -3.15 -22.79
C LEU A 168 -8.39 -1.84 -22.00
N TYR A 169 -9.44 -1.02 -21.87
CA TYR A 169 -9.38 0.19 -21.05
C TYR A 169 -9.14 -0.11 -19.58
N MET A 170 -9.73 -1.18 -19.04
CA MET A 170 -9.46 -1.60 -17.66
C MET A 170 -8.00 -2.02 -17.47
N SER A 171 -7.43 -2.76 -18.43
CA SER A 171 -6.02 -3.10 -18.42
C SER A 171 -5.13 -1.85 -18.51
N ALA A 172 -5.50 -0.89 -19.37
CA ALA A 172 -4.80 0.39 -19.48
C ALA A 172 -4.86 1.19 -18.17
N CYS A 173 -5.99 1.19 -17.47
CA CYS A 173 -6.11 1.81 -16.14
C CYS A 173 -5.08 1.25 -15.15
N ILE A 174 -4.96 -0.07 -15.08
CA ILE A 174 -4.00 -0.74 -14.19
C ILE A 174 -2.56 -0.41 -14.60
N ILE A 175 -2.23 -0.52 -15.89
CA ILE A 175 -0.87 -0.29 -16.40
C ILE A 175 -0.45 1.16 -16.17
N VAL A 176 -1.30 2.13 -16.47
CA VAL A 176 -1.01 3.56 -16.26
C VAL A 176 -0.72 3.85 -14.80
N ALA A 177 -1.56 3.35 -13.87
CA ALA A 177 -1.33 3.52 -12.45
C ALA A 177 0.01 2.91 -12.02
N GLN A 178 0.31 1.67 -12.41
CA GLN A 178 1.57 1.01 -12.05
C GLN A 178 2.80 1.72 -12.63
N LEU A 179 2.75 2.20 -13.87
CA LEU A 179 3.84 2.95 -14.49
C LEU A 179 4.13 4.26 -13.75
N VAL A 180 3.09 4.95 -13.26
CA VAL A 180 3.24 6.17 -12.45
C VAL A 180 3.76 5.85 -11.05
N MET A 181 3.33 4.74 -10.45
CA MET A 181 3.82 4.30 -9.13
C MET A 181 5.33 4.10 -9.10
N ILE A 182 5.96 3.64 -10.20
CA ILE A 182 7.41 3.40 -10.25
C ILE A 182 8.22 4.65 -9.85
N PRO A 183 8.16 5.75 -10.61
CA PRO A 183 8.93 6.95 -10.26
C PRO A 183 8.43 7.63 -8.98
N VAL A 184 7.12 7.59 -8.72
CA VAL A 184 6.52 8.23 -7.54
C VAL A 184 7.00 7.55 -6.25
N SER A 185 7.09 6.22 -6.20
CA SER A 185 7.59 5.51 -5.02
C SER A 185 9.06 5.83 -4.73
N ALA A 186 9.90 5.86 -5.78
CA ALA A 186 11.30 6.26 -5.64
C ALA A 186 11.43 7.71 -5.14
N TRP A 187 10.64 8.63 -5.71
CA TRP A 187 10.58 10.03 -5.33
C TRP A 187 10.07 10.23 -3.89
N ALA A 188 8.98 9.54 -3.51
CA ALA A 188 8.43 9.60 -2.16
C ALA A 188 9.44 9.12 -1.12
N GLY A 189 10.17 8.04 -1.40
CA GLY A 189 11.26 7.55 -0.54
C GLY A 189 12.40 8.57 -0.40
N SER A 190 12.74 9.30 -1.47
CA SER A 190 13.79 10.31 -1.42
C SER A 190 13.36 11.58 -0.68
N LEU A 191 12.09 11.96 -0.73
CA LEU A 191 11.56 13.14 -0.03
C LEU A 191 11.15 12.88 1.41
N ALA A 192 10.88 11.63 1.75
CA ALA A 192 10.39 11.25 3.07
C ALA A 192 11.31 11.68 4.22
N HIS A 193 12.63 11.79 3.98
CA HIS A 193 13.57 12.28 4.99
C HIS A 193 13.38 13.76 5.35
N ALA A 194 12.78 14.56 4.46
CA ALA A 194 12.46 15.96 4.74
C ALA A 194 11.18 16.16 5.56
N GLY A 195 10.38 15.09 5.74
CA GLY A 195 9.16 15.07 6.54
C GLY A 195 8.19 14.03 6.01
N ARG A 196 7.59 13.24 6.90
CA ARG A 196 6.62 12.20 6.52
C ARG A 196 5.26 12.81 6.20
N LYS A 197 4.79 13.69 7.09
CA LYS A 197 3.44 14.25 7.04
C LYS A 197 3.15 15.03 5.76
N PRO A 198 3.98 15.99 5.30
CA PRO A 198 3.66 16.76 4.10
C PRO A 198 3.60 15.90 2.83
N VAL A 199 4.52 14.94 2.68
CA VAL A 199 4.52 14.03 1.53
C VAL A 199 3.28 13.14 1.54
N PHE A 200 2.89 12.64 2.72
CA PHE A 200 1.72 11.77 2.82
C PHE A 200 0.40 12.52 2.63
N LEU A 201 0.33 13.78 3.10
CA LEU A 201 -0.83 14.64 2.84
C LEU A 201 -1.09 14.85 1.35
N LEU A 202 -0.04 14.93 0.53
CA LEU A 202 -0.20 14.97 -0.93
C LEU A 202 -0.91 13.70 -1.44
N GLY A 203 -0.50 12.51 -0.96
CA GLY A 203 -1.16 11.24 -1.29
C GLY A 203 -2.64 11.20 -0.90
N PHE A 204 -2.97 11.71 0.30
CA PHE A 204 -4.35 11.82 0.77
C PHE A 204 -5.17 12.83 -0.03
N ALA A 205 -4.59 13.98 -0.40
CA ALA A 205 -5.29 15.06 -1.12
C ALA A 205 -5.68 14.66 -2.56
N ILE A 206 -4.95 13.75 -3.17
CA ILE A 206 -5.22 13.25 -4.52
C ILE A 206 -6.52 12.43 -4.58
N LEU A 207 -6.86 11.69 -3.51
CA LEU A 207 -8.03 10.81 -3.52
C LEU A 207 -9.36 11.54 -3.74
N PRO A 208 -9.72 12.59 -2.98
CA PRO A 208 -10.96 13.32 -3.22
C PRO A 208 -11.00 13.95 -4.62
N ILE A 209 -9.88 14.49 -5.10
CA ILE A 209 -9.78 15.05 -6.45
C ILE A 209 -10.08 13.98 -7.48
N ARG A 210 -9.50 12.79 -7.36
CA ARG A 210 -9.72 11.66 -8.26
C ARG A 210 -11.18 11.22 -8.26
N GLY A 211 -11.80 11.08 -7.08
CA GLY A 211 -13.21 10.71 -6.96
C GLY A 211 -14.15 11.71 -7.64
N VAL A 212 -13.89 13.01 -7.51
CA VAL A 212 -14.65 14.06 -8.20
C VAL A 212 -14.42 14.03 -9.71
N LEU A 213 -13.17 13.86 -10.17
CA LEU A 213 -12.86 13.81 -11.60
C LEU A 213 -13.61 12.68 -12.33
N TYR A 214 -13.80 11.52 -11.71
CA TYR A 214 -14.56 10.44 -12.32
C TYR A 214 -16.02 10.78 -12.63
N THR A 215 -16.58 11.84 -12.05
CA THR A 215 -17.95 12.27 -12.34
C THR A 215 -18.09 13.18 -13.57
N PHE A 216 -16.97 13.67 -14.14
CA PHE A 216 -17.01 14.67 -15.21
C PHE A 216 -17.17 14.09 -16.61
N SER A 217 -16.78 12.84 -16.85
CA SER A 217 -16.84 12.27 -18.19
C SER A 217 -16.89 10.74 -18.16
N ASP A 218 -17.64 10.17 -19.10
CA ASP A 218 -17.69 8.74 -19.40
C ASP A 218 -16.68 8.33 -20.49
N ASN A 219 -15.90 9.27 -21.01
CA ASN A 219 -14.91 9.00 -22.04
C ASN A 219 -13.85 8.05 -21.51
N PRO A 220 -13.63 6.86 -22.13
CA PRO A 220 -12.67 5.88 -21.65
C PRO A 220 -11.24 6.42 -21.53
N PHE A 221 -10.80 7.29 -22.46
CA PHE A 221 -9.47 7.90 -22.41
C PHE A 221 -9.32 8.84 -21.21
N PHE A 222 -10.39 9.59 -20.88
CA PHE A 222 -10.41 10.43 -19.69
C PHE A 222 -10.31 9.58 -18.43
N LEU A 223 -11.11 8.50 -18.30
CA LEU A 223 -11.09 7.60 -17.15
C LEU A 223 -9.73 6.93 -16.96
N VAL A 224 -9.06 6.54 -18.06
CA VAL A 224 -7.68 6.03 -18.03
C VAL A 224 -6.69 7.10 -17.58
N SER A 225 -6.83 8.35 -18.04
CA SER A 225 -5.90 9.44 -17.66
C SER A 225 -5.98 9.78 -16.16
N VAL A 226 -7.16 9.67 -15.55
CA VAL A 226 -7.36 9.87 -14.12
C VAL A 226 -6.59 8.85 -13.27
N GLN A 227 -6.22 7.69 -13.84
CA GLN A 227 -5.39 6.69 -13.14
C GLN A 227 -3.96 7.18 -12.85
N ILE A 228 -3.49 8.24 -13.50
CA ILE A 228 -2.24 8.92 -13.12
C ILE A 228 -2.31 9.35 -11.66
N LEU A 229 -3.44 9.86 -11.22
CA LEU A 229 -3.66 10.26 -9.82
C LEU A 229 -3.68 9.05 -8.88
N ASP A 230 -4.22 7.91 -9.32
CA ASP A 230 -4.13 6.66 -8.56
C ASP A 230 -2.67 6.27 -8.33
N GLY A 231 -1.87 6.30 -9.41
CA GLY A 231 -0.45 6.00 -9.33
C GLY A 231 0.30 6.90 -8.35
N ILE A 232 -0.02 8.19 -8.30
CA ILE A 232 0.59 9.12 -7.35
C ILE A 232 0.16 8.81 -5.91
N GLY A 233 -1.15 8.69 -5.67
CA GLY A 233 -1.69 8.43 -4.32
C GLY A 233 -1.19 7.11 -3.73
N ALA A 234 -1.31 6.01 -4.49
CA ALA A 234 -0.91 4.69 -4.05
C ALA A 234 0.61 4.52 -3.95
N GLY A 235 1.39 5.11 -4.86
CA GLY A 235 2.85 5.11 -4.79
C GLY A 235 3.38 5.82 -3.54
N ILE A 236 2.79 6.96 -3.17
CA ILE A 236 3.11 7.65 -1.90
C ILE A 236 2.70 6.78 -0.72
N PHE A 237 1.47 6.23 -0.72
CA PHE A 237 0.95 5.44 0.40
C PHE A 237 1.82 4.22 0.69
N GLY A 238 2.22 3.46 -0.32
CA GLY A 238 3.04 2.26 -0.17
C GLY A 238 4.34 2.54 0.58
N VAL A 239 5.04 3.61 0.21
CA VAL A 239 6.30 4.00 0.84
C VAL A 239 6.08 4.57 2.24
N LEU A 240 5.25 5.61 2.36
CA LEU A 240 5.12 6.37 3.60
C LEU A 240 4.44 5.56 4.72
N SER A 241 3.56 4.62 4.37
CA SER A 241 2.94 3.73 5.34
C SER A 241 3.98 2.91 6.11
N VAL A 242 4.93 2.31 5.41
CA VAL A 242 6.02 1.53 6.03
C VAL A 242 6.91 2.41 6.89
N LEU A 243 7.28 3.60 6.38
CA LEU A 243 8.19 4.52 7.08
C LEU A 243 7.56 5.07 8.37
N ILE A 244 6.28 5.47 8.33
CA ILE A 244 5.56 5.93 9.52
C ILE A 244 5.47 4.83 10.57
N VAL A 245 5.18 3.58 10.18
CA VAL A 245 5.17 2.46 11.13
C VAL A 245 6.55 2.23 11.73
N ALA A 246 7.63 2.33 10.94
CA ALA A 246 8.99 2.20 11.44
C ALA A 246 9.32 3.31 12.46
N ASP A 247 8.94 4.57 12.18
CA ASP A 247 9.14 5.68 13.10
C ASP A 247 8.36 5.50 14.41
N LEU A 248 7.08 5.09 14.33
CA LEU A 248 6.20 4.90 15.49
C LEU A 248 6.61 3.72 16.38
N THR A 249 7.29 2.74 15.81
CA THR A 249 7.69 1.53 16.52
C THR A 249 9.17 1.48 16.89
N LYS A 250 9.94 2.53 16.58
CA LYS A 250 11.36 2.63 16.88
C LYS A 250 11.63 2.39 18.38
N GLY A 251 12.54 1.47 18.69
CA GLY A 251 12.91 1.11 20.06
C GLY A 251 11.90 0.24 20.81
N THR A 252 10.79 -0.18 20.17
CA THR A 252 9.71 -0.93 20.85
C THR A 252 9.72 -2.43 20.61
N GLY A 253 10.43 -2.91 19.61
CA GLY A 253 10.42 -4.32 19.20
C GLY A 253 9.12 -4.78 18.52
N ARG A 254 8.24 -3.85 18.07
CA ARG A 254 6.87 -4.16 17.60
C ARG A 254 6.63 -3.88 16.12
N PHE A 255 7.66 -3.61 15.34
CA PHE A 255 7.51 -3.21 13.95
C PHE A 255 6.62 -4.18 13.14
N ASN A 256 6.95 -5.47 13.16
CA ASN A 256 6.21 -6.50 12.42
C ASN A 256 4.73 -6.60 12.84
N LEU A 257 4.47 -6.57 14.15
CA LEU A 257 3.11 -6.67 14.68
C LEU A 257 2.27 -5.46 14.28
N THR A 258 2.85 -4.25 14.35
CA THR A 258 2.18 -3.02 13.94
C THR A 258 1.96 -2.99 12.44
N GLN A 259 2.93 -3.41 11.65
CA GLN A 259 2.80 -3.51 10.20
C GLN A 259 1.68 -4.47 9.79
N GLY A 260 1.59 -5.63 10.45
CA GLY A 260 0.48 -6.58 10.27
C GLY A 260 -0.87 -5.99 10.66
N ALA A 261 -0.95 -5.25 11.77
CA ALA A 261 -2.17 -4.56 12.20
C ALA A 261 -2.62 -3.50 11.19
N ILE A 262 -1.69 -2.71 10.65
CA ILE A 262 -1.99 -1.71 9.60
C ILE A 262 -2.43 -2.40 8.31
N SER A 263 -1.79 -3.50 7.89
CA SER A 263 -2.22 -4.28 6.72
C SER A 263 -3.64 -4.83 6.89
N THR A 264 -4.01 -5.27 8.10
CA THR A 264 -5.37 -5.70 8.43
C THR A 264 -6.35 -4.53 8.34
N ALA A 265 -5.99 -3.36 8.87
CA ALA A 265 -6.79 -2.14 8.79
C ALA A 265 -7.05 -1.73 7.32
N VAL A 266 -6.02 -1.79 6.48
CA VAL A 266 -6.11 -1.57 5.03
C VAL A 266 -7.12 -2.54 4.39
N GLY A 267 -7.03 -3.83 4.71
CA GLY A 267 -7.95 -4.86 4.20
C GLY A 267 -9.41 -4.62 4.62
N ILE A 268 -9.64 -4.22 5.88
CA ILE A 268 -10.97 -3.85 6.38
C ILE A 268 -11.52 -2.66 5.59
N GLY A 269 -10.74 -1.60 5.43
CA GLY A 269 -11.12 -0.43 4.66
C GLY A 269 -11.49 -0.77 3.21
N ALA A 270 -10.67 -1.58 2.55
CA ALA A 270 -10.90 -2.01 1.17
C ALA A 270 -12.17 -2.86 1.03
N SER A 271 -12.44 -3.76 1.97
CA SER A 271 -13.65 -4.60 1.96
C SER A 271 -14.91 -3.78 2.16
N LEU A 272 -14.91 -2.86 3.12
CA LEU A 272 -16.03 -1.95 3.38
C LEU A 272 -16.29 -1.02 2.20
N SER A 273 -15.24 -0.59 1.49
CA SER A 273 -15.32 0.23 0.27
C SER A 273 -16.22 -0.42 -0.77
N ASN A 274 -15.88 -1.63 -1.17
CA ASN A 274 -16.62 -2.33 -2.23
C ASN A 274 -18.07 -2.62 -1.81
N LEU A 275 -18.30 -2.98 -0.54
CA LEU A 275 -19.63 -3.26 -0.01
C LEU A 275 -20.52 -2.02 -0.04
N LEU A 276 -20.08 -0.93 0.62
CA LEU A 276 -20.86 0.32 0.70
C LEU A 276 -21.11 0.91 -0.69
N THR A 277 -20.06 0.97 -1.50
CA THR A 277 -20.15 1.61 -2.81
C THR A 277 -21.06 0.83 -3.76
N GLY A 278 -21.09 -0.50 -3.65
CA GLY A 278 -22.03 -1.35 -4.39
C GLY A 278 -23.48 -0.95 -4.11
N PHE A 279 -23.86 -0.77 -2.84
CA PHE A 279 -25.19 -0.30 -2.46
C PHE A 279 -25.49 1.12 -3.00
N VAL A 280 -24.56 2.06 -2.83
CA VAL A 280 -24.75 3.44 -3.28
C VAL A 280 -24.93 3.50 -4.80
N VAL A 281 -24.15 2.75 -5.56
CA VAL A 281 -24.26 2.71 -7.02
C VAL A 281 -25.59 2.11 -7.47
N GLN A 282 -26.05 1.08 -6.79
CA GLN A 282 -27.31 0.41 -7.09
C GLN A 282 -28.52 1.34 -6.90
N GLU A 283 -28.50 2.18 -5.85
CA GLU A 283 -29.60 3.09 -5.51
C GLU A 283 -29.50 4.46 -6.21
N ALA A 284 -28.27 4.96 -6.42
CA ALA A 284 -28.07 6.36 -6.84
C ALA A 284 -27.10 6.54 -8.03
N GLY A 285 -26.59 5.44 -8.60
CA GLY A 285 -25.74 5.42 -9.78
C GLY A 285 -24.25 5.72 -9.51
N TYR A 286 -23.43 5.60 -10.55
CA TYR A 286 -21.97 5.69 -10.48
C TYR A 286 -21.45 7.02 -9.92
N ASN A 287 -22.02 8.15 -10.32
CA ASN A 287 -21.58 9.45 -9.86
C ASN A 287 -21.77 9.60 -8.35
N ALA A 288 -22.87 9.10 -7.79
CA ALA A 288 -23.09 9.08 -6.34
C ALA A 288 -22.06 8.19 -5.65
N GLY A 289 -21.72 7.03 -6.23
CA GLY A 289 -20.66 6.17 -5.73
C GLY A 289 -19.31 6.88 -5.66
N PHE A 290 -18.88 7.52 -6.74
CA PHE A 290 -17.61 8.28 -6.76
C PHE A 290 -17.61 9.47 -5.80
N LEU A 291 -18.69 10.22 -5.70
CA LEU A 291 -18.80 11.34 -4.76
C LEU A 291 -18.81 10.88 -3.30
N THR A 292 -19.42 9.75 -3.00
CA THR A 292 -19.37 9.13 -1.67
C THR A 292 -17.92 8.78 -1.31
N LEU A 293 -17.19 8.15 -2.22
CA LEU A 293 -15.77 7.84 -2.01
C LEU A 293 -14.92 9.12 -1.87
N ALA A 294 -15.20 10.17 -2.65
CA ALA A 294 -14.54 11.47 -2.54
C ALA A 294 -14.80 12.13 -1.18
N ALA A 295 -16.04 12.05 -0.66
CA ALA A 295 -16.38 12.55 0.67
C ALA A 295 -15.62 11.81 1.77
N ILE A 296 -15.56 10.47 1.71
CA ILE A 296 -14.78 9.65 2.64
C ILE A 296 -13.29 10.00 2.55
N ALA A 297 -12.76 10.19 1.34
CA ALA A 297 -11.38 10.63 1.12
C ALA A 297 -11.09 11.99 1.76
N THR A 298 -12.03 12.93 1.69
CA THR A 298 -11.92 14.24 2.33
C THR A 298 -11.87 14.11 3.86
N VAL A 299 -12.70 13.23 4.43
CA VAL A 299 -12.65 12.91 5.86
C VAL A 299 -11.31 12.26 6.23
N ALA A 300 -10.81 11.33 5.41
CA ALA A 300 -9.51 10.71 5.61
C ALA A 300 -8.36 11.73 5.61
N LEU A 301 -8.36 12.66 4.63
CA LEU A 301 -7.41 13.77 4.54
C LEU A 301 -7.48 14.66 5.79
N ALA A 302 -8.66 15.08 6.20
CA ALA A 302 -8.86 15.92 7.39
C ALA A 302 -8.40 15.20 8.66
N CYS A 303 -8.76 13.93 8.82
CA CYS A 303 -8.35 13.11 9.96
C CYS A 303 -6.81 13.03 10.05
N PHE A 304 -6.15 12.68 8.94
CA PHE A 304 -4.68 12.60 8.91
C PHE A 304 -4.04 13.96 9.15
N TRP A 305 -4.52 15.02 8.49
CA TRP A 305 -3.98 16.37 8.62
C TRP A 305 -4.06 16.91 10.04
N LEU A 306 -5.23 16.78 10.67
CA LEU A 306 -5.51 17.40 11.98
C LEU A 306 -4.96 16.58 13.15
N LEU A 307 -5.01 15.24 13.04
CA LEU A 307 -4.73 14.38 14.19
C LEU A 307 -3.34 13.73 14.14
N MET A 308 -2.76 13.50 12.95
CA MET A 308 -1.46 12.84 12.86
C MET A 308 -0.33 13.85 13.03
N PRO A 309 0.56 13.68 14.01
CA PRO A 309 1.75 14.50 14.14
C PRO A 309 2.80 14.10 13.08
N GLU A 310 3.82 14.95 12.89
CA GLU A 310 5.02 14.55 12.15
C GLU A 310 5.74 13.43 12.90
N THR A 311 6.17 12.38 12.18
CA THR A 311 6.84 11.23 12.78
C THR A 311 8.34 11.21 12.60
N ASN A 312 8.88 12.00 11.67
CA ASN A 312 10.32 12.10 11.45
C ASN A 312 10.99 12.84 12.60
N SER A 313 11.81 12.14 13.39
CA SER A 313 12.49 12.68 14.57
C SER A 313 13.40 13.88 14.25
N LEU A 314 14.12 13.85 13.12
CA LEU A 314 15.00 14.95 12.70
C LEU A 314 14.23 16.25 12.45
N GLN A 315 13.01 16.16 11.96
CA GLN A 315 12.18 17.33 11.72
C GLN A 315 11.49 17.81 13.00
N GLN A 316 11.14 16.90 13.92
CA GLN A 316 10.64 17.27 15.24
C GLN A 316 11.67 18.09 16.03
N GLU A 317 12.94 17.72 16.00
CA GLU A 317 14.02 18.47 16.65
C GLU A 317 14.23 19.87 16.01
N ARG A 318 14.13 19.99 14.68
CA ARG A 318 14.22 21.29 13.99
C ARG A 318 13.06 22.20 14.36
N MET A 319 11.83 21.69 14.39
CA MET A 319 10.67 22.47 14.81
C MET A 319 10.75 22.87 16.29
N GLY A 320 11.22 21.99 17.17
CA GLY A 320 11.43 22.31 18.57
C GLY A 320 12.43 23.45 18.78
N ARG A 321 13.53 23.47 18.01
CA ARG A 321 14.54 24.56 18.08
C ARG A 321 14.03 25.90 17.53
N SER A 322 13.14 25.87 16.52
CA SER A 322 12.57 27.10 15.94
C SER A 322 11.50 27.75 16.82
N LEU A 323 10.96 27.06 17.83
CA LEU A 323 9.97 27.56 18.77
C LEU A 323 10.60 28.12 20.06
N VAL A 324 11.90 27.87 20.28
CA VAL A 324 12.65 28.28 21.49
C VAL A 324 13.63 29.42 21.17
N GLY A 325 13.82 29.79 19.92
CA GLY A 325 14.61 30.93 19.47
C GLY A 325 13.71 32.06 18.93
#